data_ea6909bcc872af71b21a318534ab162e
#
_entry.id   ea6909bcc872af71b21a318534ab162e
#
_cell.length_a   1.000
_cell.length_b   1.000
_cell.length_c   1.000
_cell.angle_alpha   90.00
_cell.angle_beta   90.00
_cell.angle_gamma   90.00
#
_symmetry.space_group_name_H-M   'P 1'
#
loop_
_entity.id
_entity.type
_entity.pdbx_description
1 polymer ?
#
loop_
_entity_poly.entity_id
_entity_poly.type
_entity_poly.pdbx_seq_one_letter_code
_entity_poly.pdbx_strand_id
1 'polypeptide(L)'
;MGNTAIFKPAKHGVLLIAPLLKAFQESFPPGVVNILFGRGRKIATPIMKTGLIDVLALIGHSSSAVSLQDQHPNKNRLRLVLGLEAKNPGIILPDADLDHTIKECISGTLSYNGQRCTALKVLYVH
;
A
#
# COMPACT_ATOMS: atom_id res chain seq x y z
N MET A 1 -6.28 24.01 0.74
CA MET A 1 -5.96 22.63 1.11
C MET A 1 -6.48 22.40 2.51
N GLY A 2 -5.94 22.28 3.62
CA GLY A 2 -6.58 22.15 4.96
C GLY A 2 -6.89 20.70 5.37
N ASN A 3 -6.31 19.69 4.68
CA ASN A 3 -6.44 18.30 5.09
C ASN A 3 -5.43 17.96 6.19
N THR A 4 -5.82 17.02 7.06
CA THR A 4 -4.92 16.39 8.03
C THR A 4 -4.66 14.94 7.65
N ALA A 5 -3.57 14.37 8.13
CA ALA A 5 -3.19 13.00 7.83
C ALA A 5 -2.85 12.22 9.09
N ILE A 6 -3.31 10.97 9.14
CA ILE A 6 -2.87 9.98 10.10
C ILE A 6 -2.08 8.93 9.30
N PHE A 7 -0.80 8.81 9.59
CA PHE A 7 0.07 7.84 8.96
C PHE A 7 0.41 6.69 9.91
N LYS A 8 0.06 5.48 9.51
CA LYS A 8 0.39 4.26 10.23
C LYS A 8 1.40 3.45 9.42
N PRO A 9 2.70 3.47 9.76
CA PRO A 9 3.71 2.70 9.06
C PRO A 9 3.44 1.20 9.12
N ALA A 10 3.96 0.46 8.14
CA ALA A 10 3.94 -0.99 8.15
C ALA A 10 4.72 -1.53 9.37
N LYS A 11 4.41 -2.75 9.79
CA LYS A 11 5.11 -3.43 10.89
C LYS A 11 6.59 -3.63 10.55
N HIS A 12 6.86 -4.07 9.33
CA HIS A 12 8.22 -4.25 8.83
C HIS A 12 8.74 -2.92 8.27
N GLY A 13 9.98 -2.59 8.58
CA GLY A 13 10.59 -1.32 8.18
C GLY A 13 10.10 -0.10 8.95
N VAL A 14 9.40 -0.27 10.07
CA VAL A 14 8.85 0.83 10.87
C VAL A 14 9.90 1.87 11.29
N LEU A 15 11.14 1.44 11.53
CA LEU A 15 12.25 2.31 11.93
C LEU A 15 12.68 3.28 10.81
N LEU A 16 12.36 3.01 9.55
CA LEU A 16 12.62 3.93 8.43
C LEU A 16 11.89 5.26 8.59
N ILE A 17 10.81 5.29 9.35
CA ILE A 17 10.02 6.50 9.60
C ILE A 17 10.62 7.37 10.71
N ALA A 18 11.44 6.81 11.59
CA ALA A 18 11.99 7.54 12.73
C ALA A 18 12.74 8.82 12.34
N PRO A 19 13.62 8.85 11.33
CA PRO A 19 14.28 10.08 10.89
C PRO A 19 13.33 11.15 10.35
N LEU A 20 12.17 10.74 9.83
CA LEU A 20 11.18 11.66 9.25
C LEU A 20 10.32 12.35 10.31
N LEU A 21 10.27 11.84 11.54
CA LEU A 21 9.43 12.41 12.61
C LEU A 21 9.80 13.88 12.86
N LYS A 22 11.09 14.16 13.00
CA LYS A 22 11.59 15.53 13.21
C LYS A 22 11.27 16.42 12.01
N ALA A 23 11.50 15.95 10.80
CA ALA A 23 11.18 16.70 9.59
C ALA A 23 9.69 17.07 9.49
N PHE A 24 8.80 16.12 9.81
CA PHE A 24 7.36 16.41 9.86
C PHE A 24 6.99 17.42 10.96
N GLN A 25 7.58 17.28 12.14
CA GLN A 25 7.35 18.18 13.24
C GLN A 25 7.78 19.64 12.93
N GLU A 26 8.88 19.79 12.22
CA GLU A 26 9.43 21.11 11.84
C GLU A 26 8.71 21.72 10.62
N SER A 27 8.14 20.87 9.73
CA SER A 27 7.55 21.32 8.46
C SER A 27 6.04 21.56 8.53
N PHE A 28 5.33 20.97 9.48
CA PHE A 28 3.88 21.06 9.56
C PHE A 28 3.41 21.58 10.92
N PRO A 29 2.33 22.37 10.93
CA PRO A 29 1.69 22.75 12.19
C PRO A 29 1.27 21.52 13.01
N PRO A 30 1.22 21.62 14.35
CA PRO A 30 0.76 20.53 15.21
C PRO A 30 -0.61 20.01 14.80
N GLY A 31 -0.75 18.68 14.75
CA GLY A 31 -2.00 17.99 14.38
C GLY A 31 -2.25 17.80 12.88
N VAL A 32 -1.45 18.42 12.00
CA VAL A 32 -1.62 18.23 10.54
C VAL A 32 -1.15 16.84 10.09
N VAL A 33 0.00 16.40 10.56
CA VAL A 33 0.53 15.06 10.30
C VAL A 33 0.73 14.33 11.62
N ASN A 34 0.04 13.20 11.78
CA ASN A 34 0.11 12.37 12.98
C ASN A 34 0.60 10.97 12.59
N ILE A 35 1.58 10.45 13.31
CA ILE A 35 2.14 9.11 13.05
C ILE A 35 1.79 8.20 14.20
N LEU A 36 1.16 7.05 13.89
CA LEU A 36 0.75 6.07 14.88
C LEU A 36 1.48 4.75 14.67
N PHE A 37 2.20 4.32 15.70
CA PHE A 37 2.92 3.06 15.70
C PHE A 37 2.13 1.96 16.41
N GLY A 38 2.08 0.76 15.82
CA GLY A 38 1.46 -0.39 16.43
C GLY A 38 0.78 -1.34 15.44
N ARG A 39 0.08 -2.33 16.01
CA ARG A 39 -0.63 -3.34 15.21
C ARG A 39 -1.83 -2.71 14.50
N GLY A 40 -1.93 -2.92 13.16
CA GLY A 40 -2.98 -2.34 12.33
C GLY A 40 -4.39 -2.56 12.88
N ARG A 41 -4.75 -3.80 13.25
CA ARG A 41 -6.07 -4.11 13.81
C ARG A 41 -6.39 -3.34 15.10
N LYS A 42 -5.37 -3.07 15.94
CA LYS A 42 -5.58 -2.33 17.20
C LYS A 42 -5.70 -0.82 17.00
N ILE A 43 -5.12 -0.29 15.93
CA ILE A 43 -5.06 1.16 15.66
C ILE A 43 -6.07 1.55 14.59
N ALA A 44 -6.06 0.91 13.42
CA ALA A 44 -6.88 1.32 12.29
C ALA A 44 -8.38 1.05 12.54
N THR A 45 -8.73 -0.08 13.16
CA THR A 45 -10.13 -0.40 13.43
C THR A 45 -10.85 0.65 14.29
N PRO A 46 -10.34 1.06 15.47
CA PRO A 46 -10.99 2.12 16.25
C PRO A 46 -11.12 3.43 15.48
N ILE A 47 -10.08 3.80 14.73
CA ILE A 47 -10.07 5.04 13.95
C ILE A 47 -11.16 4.98 12.87
N MET A 48 -11.26 3.89 12.10
CA MET A 48 -12.30 3.74 11.09
C MET A 48 -13.70 3.80 11.67
N LYS A 49 -13.92 3.20 12.86
CA LYS A 49 -15.22 3.21 13.57
C LYS A 49 -15.68 4.61 13.98
N THR A 50 -14.78 5.58 14.09
CA THR A 50 -15.17 6.97 14.39
C THR A 50 -16.01 7.59 13.28
N GLY A 51 -15.88 7.13 12.04
CA GLY A 51 -16.49 7.74 10.88
C GLY A 51 -15.91 9.10 10.47
N LEU A 52 -14.77 9.48 11.06
CA LEU A 52 -14.11 10.77 10.82
C LEU A 52 -13.04 10.70 9.71
N ILE A 53 -12.84 9.53 9.12
CA ILE A 53 -11.89 9.34 8.03
C ILE A 53 -12.61 9.53 6.70
N ASP A 54 -12.20 10.54 5.94
CA ASP A 54 -12.76 10.79 4.61
C ASP A 54 -12.07 10.00 3.51
N VAL A 55 -10.77 9.71 3.69
CA VAL A 55 -9.96 8.97 2.71
C VAL A 55 -9.14 7.90 3.40
N LEU A 56 -9.30 6.65 2.97
CA LEU A 56 -8.44 5.53 3.36
C LEU A 56 -7.46 5.24 2.23
N ALA A 57 -6.19 5.55 2.45
CA ALA A 57 -5.09 5.09 1.60
C ALA A 57 -4.46 3.83 2.23
N LEU A 58 -4.49 2.71 1.53
CA LEU A 58 -3.99 1.44 2.02
C LEU A 58 -3.15 0.72 0.96
N ILE A 59 -1.96 0.29 1.36
CA ILE A 59 -1.17 -0.70 0.64
C ILE A 59 -1.18 -1.99 1.46
N GLY A 60 -1.69 -3.08 0.89
CA GLY A 60 -1.83 -4.34 1.61
C GLY A 60 -2.77 -5.34 0.93
N HIS A 61 -3.34 -6.25 1.70
CA HIS A 61 -4.26 -7.27 1.21
C HIS A 61 -5.69 -6.73 1.04
N SER A 62 -6.39 -7.20 0.00
CA SER A 62 -7.79 -6.89 -0.26
C SER A 62 -8.70 -7.19 0.93
N SER A 63 -8.45 -8.29 1.63
CA SER A 63 -9.19 -8.64 2.84
C SER A 63 -9.07 -7.58 3.95
N SER A 64 -7.90 -6.94 4.06
CA SER A 64 -7.68 -5.84 5.01
C SER A 64 -8.42 -4.58 4.57
N ALA A 65 -8.43 -4.28 3.27
CA ALA A 65 -9.17 -3.15 2.72
C ALA A 65 -10.66 -3.29 2.99
N VAL A 66 -11.25 -4.45 2.66
CA VAL A 66 -12.66 -4.76 2.93
C VAL A 66 -12.97 -4.64 4.42
N SER A 67 -12.15 -5.27 5.28
CA SER A 67 -12.36 -5.21 6.73
C SER A 67 -12.35 -3.77 7.27
N LEU A 68 -11.45 -2.91 6.79
CA LEU A 68 -11.38 -1.51 7.23
C LEU A 68 -12.56 -0.69 6.70
N GLN A 69 -12.95 -0.90 5.44
CA GLN A 69 -14.12 -0.27 4.86
C GLN A 69 -15.40 -0.66 5.62
N ASP A 70 -15.53 -1.93 6.01
CA ASP A 70 -16.68 -2.44 6.76
C ASP A 70 -16.78 -1.86 8.17
N GLN A 71 -15.67 -1.42 8.75
CA GLN A 71 -15.67 -0.75 10.05
C GLN A 71 -16.17 0.70 9.98
N HIS A 72 -16.16 1.33 8.80
CA HIS A 72 -16.56 2.73 8.66
C HIS A 72 -18.09 2.85 8.62
N PRO A 73 -18.72 3.65 9.50
CA PRO A 73 -20.17 3.77 9.58
C PRO A 73 -20.79 4.40 8.34
N ASN A 74 -20.06 5.30 7.66
CA ASN A 74 -20.53 6.03 6.48
C ASN A 74 -19.73 5.61 5.23
N LYS A 75 -19.89 4.36 4.78
CA LYS A 75 -19.12 3.78 3.67
C LYS A 75 -19.22 4.58 2.36
N ASN A 76 -20.36 5.18 2.11
CA ASN A 76 -20.64 5.99 0.92
C ASN A 76 -19.85 7.30 0.87
N ARG A 77 -19.36 7.78 2.02
CA ARG A 77 -18.52 8.98 2.11
C ARG A 77 -17.03 8.67 2.09
N LEU A 78 -16.65 7.44 2.43
CA LEU A 78 -15.27 7.00 2.48
C LEU A 78 -14.70 6.85 1.07
N ARG A 79 -13.69 7.62 0.73
CA ARG A 79 -12.91 7.44 -0.50
C ARG A 79 -11.79 6.44 -0.26
N LEU A 80 -11.56 5.56 -1.23
CA LEU A 80 -10.56 4.50 -1.15
C LEU A 80 -9.44 4.75 -2.16
N VAL A 81 -8.19 4.73 -1.70
CA VAL A 81 -6.98 4.71 -2.51
C VAL A 81 -6.23 3.44 -2.15
N LEU A 82 -6.36 2.41 -2.96
CA LEU A 82 -5.93 1.06 -2.61
C LEU A 82 -4.82 0.56 -3.54
N GLY A 83 -3.66 0.21 -2.95
CA GLY A 83 -2.60 -0.55 -3.60
C GLY A 83 -2.62 -1.97 -3.05
N LEU A 84 -3.32 -2.87 -3.73
CA LEU A 84 -3.54 -4.23 -3.27
C LEU A 84 -2.65 -5.23 -4.03
N GLU A 85 -2.85 -6.53 -3.77
CA GLU A 85 -2.23 -7.61 -4.52
C GLU A 85 -2.65 -7.56 -6.00
N ALA A 86 -1.72 -7.88 -6.88
CA ALA A 86 -1.92 -7.84 -8.32
C ALA A 86 -1.67 -9.19 -8.99
N LYS A 87 -2.13 -9.33 -10.23
CA LYS A 87 -1.87 -10.45 -11.15
C LYS A 87 -1.22 -9.89 -12.41
N ASN A 88 -0.05 -9.25 -12.25
CA ASN A 88 0.64 -8.57 -13.35
C ASN A 88 1.03 -9.57 -14.44
N PRO A 89 0.55 -9.41 -15.69
CA PRO A 89 0.93 -10.26 -16.80
C PRO A 89 2.21 -9.79 -17.46
N GLY A 90 3.03 -10.74 -17.93
CA GLY A 90 4.03 -10.52 -18.96
C GLY A 90 3.53 -11.13 -20.26
N ILE A 91 3.56 -10.37 -21.36
CA ILE A 91 3.14 -10.83 -22.68
C ILE A 91 4.37 -10.87 -23.57
N ILE A 92 4.72 -12.07 -24.04
CA ILE A 92 5.90 -12.32 -24.87
C ILE A 92 5.43 -12.53 -26.30
N LEU A 93 5.76 -11.57 -27.15
CA LEU A 93 5.42 -11.60 -28.57
C LEU A 93 6.38 -12.49 -29.38
N PRO A 94 5.99 -12.95 -30.59
CA PRO A 94 6.81 -13.86 -31.38
C PRO A 94 8.13 -13.25 -31.89
N ASP A 95 8.21 -11.94 -31.97
CA ASP A 95 9.36 -11.16 -32.41
C ASP A 95 10.23 -10.63 -31.23
N ALA A 96 9.94 -11.07 -30.00
CA ALA A 96 10.71 -10.64 -28.84
C ALA A 96 12.14 -11.21 -28.86
N ASP A 97 13.11 -10.41 -28.43
CA ASP A 97 14.47 -10.89 -28.14
C ASP A 97 14.42 -11.86 -26.94
N LEU A 98 14.66 -13.15 -27.20
CA LEU A 98 14.52 -14.19 -26.19
C LEU A 98 15.53 -14.06 -25.04
N ASP A 99 16.77 -13.70 -25.32
CA ASP A 99 17.81 -13.60 -24.28
C ASP A 99 17.50 -12.46 -23.30
N HIS A 100 17.08 -11.33 -23.84
CA HIS A 100 16.61 -10.20 -23.02
C HIS A 100 15.34 -10.56 -22.28
N THR A 101 14.36 -11.11 -22.96
CA THR A 101 13.05 -11.48 -22.38
C THR A 101 13.18 -12.47 -21.22
N ILE A 102 14.04 -13.49 -21.35
CA ILE A 102 14.29 -14.46 -20.29
C ILE A 102 14.83 -13.78 -19.05
N LYS A 103 15.84 -12.91 -19.21
CA LYS A 103 16.42 -12.15 -18.08
C LYS A 103 15.38 -11.31 -17.36
N GLU A 104 14.57 -10.55 -18.12
CA GLU A 104 13.51 -9.70 -17.56
C GLU A 104 12.40 -10.53 -16.90
N CYS A 105 11.99 -11.64 -17.49
CA CYS A 105 10.98 -12.52 -16.89
C CYS A 105 11.48 -13.16 -15.60
N ILE A 106 12.71 -13.63 -15.54
CA ILE A 106 13.30 -14.21 -14.32
C ILE A 106 13.40 -13.14 -13.24
N SER A 107 13.96 -11.97 -13.56
CA SER A 107 14.07 -10.85 -12.62
C SER A 107 12.70 -10.37 -12.14
N GLY A 108 11.77 -10.16 -13.07
CA GLY A 108 10.42 -9.68 -12.78
C GLY A 108 9.57 -10.66 -11.96
N THR A 109 9.80 -11.96 -12.13
CA THR A 109 9.02 -13.00 -11.45
C THR A 109 9.63 -13.40 -10.11
N LEU A 110 10.94 -13.60 -10.04
CA LEU A 110 11.61 -14.24 -8.91
C LEU A 110 12.29 -13.28 -7.95
N SER A 111 12.55 -12.02 -8.36
CA SER A 111 13.13 -11.07 -7.44
C SER A 111 12.27 -10.92 -6.17
N TYR A 112 12.93 -10.87 -5.00
CA TYR A 112 12.26 -10.85 -3.69
C TYR A 112 11.29 -12.03 -3.49
N ASN A 113 11.60 -13.20 -4.07
CA ASN A 113 10.73 -14.39 -4.07
C ASN A 113 9.32 -14.13 -4.65
N GLY A 114 9.20 -13.22 -5.62
CA GLY A 114 7.92 -12.83 -6.20
C GLY A 114 6.98 -12.07 -5.25
N GLN A 115 7.46 -11.66 -4.08
CA GLN A 115 6.65 -11.03 -3.02
C GLN A 115 6.55 -9.50 -3.18
N ARG A 116 6.50 -9.02 -4.42
CA ARG A 116 6.26 -7.60 -4.73
C ARG A 116 4.90 -7.46 -5.41
N CYS A 117 4.20 -6.37 -5.11
CA CYS A 117 2.97 -6.04 -5.83
C CYS A 117 3.18 -5.84 -7.33
N THR A 118 4.40 -5.44 -7.73
CA THR A 118 4.83 -5.24 -9.12
C THR A 118 5.45 -6.48 -9.76
N ALA A 119 5.62 -7.61 -9.04
CA ALA A 119 6.19 -8.81 -9.62
C ALA A 119 5.25 -9.42 -10.67
N LEU A 120 5.83 -9.97 -11.74
CA LEU A 120 5.08 -10.72 -12.73
C LEU A 120 4.48 -11.98 -12.08
N LYS A 121 3.21 -12.26 -12.34
CA LYS A 121 2.46 -13.39 -11.78
C LYS A 121 2.02 -14.39 -12.84
N VAL A 122 1.91 -13.95 -14.07
CA VAL A 122 1.51 -14.77 -15.22
C VAL A 122 2.36 -14.38 -16.41
N LEU A 123 2.83 -15.37 -17.16
CA LEU A 123 3.52 -15.15 -18.42
C LEU A 123 2.67 -15.75 -19.54
N TYR A 124 2.29 -14.93 -20.51
CA TYR A 124 1.65 -15.37 -21.74
C TYR A 124 2.71 -15.38 -22.84
N VAL A 125 2.98 -16.55 -23.35
CA VAL A 125 3.98 -16.80 -24.39
C VAL A 125 3.28 -17.18 -25.68
N HIS A 126 3.68 -16.53 -26.79
CA HIS A 126 3.17 -16.87 -28.13
C HIS A 126 3.46 -18.32 -28.49
#